data_b3b187bc2fefa39badeea77d24e10426
#
_entry.id   b3b187bc2fefa39badeea77d24e10426
#
_cell.length_a   1.000
_cell.length_b   1.000
_cell.length_c   1.000
_cell.angle_alpha   90.00
_cell.angle_beta   90.00
_cell.angle_gamma   90.00
#
_symmetry.space_group_name_H-M   'P 1'
#
loop_
_entity.id
_entity.type
_entity.pdbx_description
1 polymer ?
#
loop_
_entity_poly.entity_id
_entity_poly.type
_entity_poly.pdbx_seq_one_letter_code
_entity_poly.pdbx_strand_id
1 'polypeptide(L)'
;TGKAVKLQLSTPGLLQPAVIERRLEGDTLIRPRLAWDVDALRQLRDPRQQMLTVSISGAGLASTVRKVPIRVHPLDEALYFVRESKADVDLGWAFAAWVDPDHAVVDEILGMAGLIDTPRSPGRDERLRLAREMWIVLERRGLRYASERTGISQGPVMYSQRVRLLSSIWDDRVANCMDGSVLIASVLERLGIDSVIVLVPG
;
A
#
# COMPACT_ATOMS: atom_id res chain seq x y z
N THR A 1 2.27 -37.16 15.87
CA THR A 1 2.17 -36.23 17.03
C THR A 1 3.00 -35.00 16.72
N GLY A 2 2.33 -33.90 16.35
CA GLY A 2 2.98 -32.65 15.99
C GLY A 2 3.77 -32.03 17.16
N LYS A 3 4.90 -31.39 16.84
CA LYS A 3 5.74 -30.68 17.82
C LYS A 3 5.23 -29.26 18.01
N ALA A 4 5.09 -28.80 19.27
CA ALA A 4 4.80 -27.41 19.57
C ALA A 4 6.04 -26.56 19.28
N VAL A 5 5.88 -25.54 18.44
CA VAL A 5 6.91 -24.62 18.01
C VAL A 5 6.49 -23.20 18.29
N LYS A 6 7.42 -22.41 18.82
CA LYS A 6 7.30 -20.98 19.02
C LYS A 6 8.20 -20.28 18.00
N LEU A 7 7.59 -19.48 17.14
CA LEU A 7 8.25 -18.60 16.16
C LEU A 7 8.17 -17.16 16.68
N GLN A 8 9.29 -16.48 16.74
CA GLN A 8 9.36 -15.07 17.06
C GLN A 8 10.05 -14.29 15.95
N LEU A 9 9.41 -13.20 15.53
CA LEU A 9 9.90 -12.29 14.50
C LEU A 9 10.04 -10.89 15.10
N SER A 10 11.15 -10.23 14.81
CA SER A 10 11.39 -8.87 15.24
C SER A 10 12.31 -8.11 14.29
N THR A 11 12.05 -6.82 14.15
CA THR A 11 12.93 -5.86 13.49
C THR A 11 12.93 -4.58 14.33
N PRO A 12 14.09 -4.19 14.90
CA PRO A 12 14.14 -3.04 15.81
C PRO A 12 13.59 -1.77 15.17
N GLY A 13 12.68 -1.09 15.88
CA GLY A 13 12.10 0.20 15.49
C GLY A 13 11.14 0.17 14.30
N LEU A 14 10.79 -1.02 13.77
CA LEU A 14 9.83 -1.12 12.65
C LEU A 14 8.77 -2.21 12.84
N LEU A 15 9.09 -3.24 13.61
CA LEU A 15 8.19 -4.35 13.84
C LEU A 15 8.16 -4.67 15.33
N GLN A 16 6.99 -4.64 15.93
CA GLN A 16 6.82 -5.17 17.28
C GLN A 16 7.08 -6.67 17.29
N PRO A 17 7.71 -7.22 18.33
CA PRO A 17 7.97 -8.64 18.40
C PRO A 17 6.69 -9.45 18.25
N ALA A 18 6.59 -10.19 17.15
CA ALA A 18 5.47 -11.08 16.88
C ALA A 18 5.84 -12.50 17.35
N VAL A 19 4.98 -13.06 18.19
CA VAL A 19 5.15 -14.43 18.71
C VAL A 19 4.01 -15.29 18.18
N ILE A 20 4.35 -16.39 17.55
CA ILE A 20 3.41 -17.36 16.99
C ILE A 20 3.69 -18.72 17.58
N GLU A 21 2.71 -19.30 18.22
CA GLU A 21 2.78 -20.66 18.75
C GLU A 21 1.92 -21.57 17.87
N ARG A 22 2.51 -22.62 17.32
CA ARG A 22 1.85 -23.60 16.46
C ARG A 22 2.35 -24.99 16.73
N ARG A 23 1.46 -25.97 16.52
CA ARG A 23 1.84 -27.38 16.45
C ARG A 23 2.09 -27.71 14.99
N LEU A 24 3.32 -28.16 14.66
CA LEU A 24 3.71 -28.46 13.30
C LEU A 24 3.68 -29.97 13.06
N GLU A 25 3.07 -30.36 11.95
CA GLU A 25 3.01 -31.73 11.46
C GLU A 25 3.57 -31.70 10.03
N GLY A 26 4.86 -32.08 9.89
CA GLY A 26 5.55 -32.02 8.60
C GLY A 26 5.92 -30.59 8.16
N ASP A 27 6.08 -30.39 6.86
CA ASP A 27 6.39 -29.11 6.25
C ASP A 27 5.18 -28.18 6.33
N THR A 28 5.33 -27.05 6.99
CA THR A 28 4.23 -26.11 7.24
C THR A 28 4.63 -24.70 6.84
N LEU A 29 3.83 -24.07 5.97
CA LEU A 29 3.98 -22.66 5.64
C LEU A 29 3.25 -21.81 6.69
N ILE A 30 4.01 -20.97 7.40
CA ILE A 30 3.46 -20.03 8.36
C ILE A 30 3.43 -18.63 7.73
N ARG A 31 2.25 -18.03 7.66
CA ARG A 31 2.04 -16.64 7.23
C ARG A 31 1.72 -15.80 8.46
N PRO A 32 2.70 -15.13 9.06
CA PRO A 32 2.48 -14.31 10.25
C PRO A 32 1.71 -13.04 9.93
N ARG A 33 0.82 -12.64 10.84
CA ARG A 33 0.34 -11.26 10.88
C ARG A 33 1.35 -10.45 11.68
N LEU A 34 1.96 -9.49 11.02
CA LEU A 34 3.00 -8.66 11.61
C LEU A 34 2.41 -7.32 12.03
N ALA A 35 2.72 -6.88 13.25
CA ALA A 35 2.36 -5.57 13.75
C ALA A 35 3.49 -4.59 13.42
N TRP A 36 3.40 -3.94 12.28
CA TRP A 36 4.33 -2.90 11.87
C TRP A 36 4.10 -1.62 12.66
N ASP A 37 5.17 -0.94 13.01
CA ASP A 37 5.12 0.42 13.51
C ASP A 37 4.86 1.38 12.34
N VAL A 38 3.59 1.73 12.18
CA VAL A 38 3.13 2.55 11.05
C VAL A 38 3.71 3.96 11.11
N ASP A 39 3.93 4.51 12.30
CA ASP A 39 4.48 5.84 12.46
C ASP A 39 5.96 5.86 12.10
N ALA A 40 6.71 4.83 12.49
CA ALA A 40 8.09 4.66 12.05
C ALA A 40 8.20 4.46 10.53
N LEU A 41 7.26 3.73 9.92
CA LEU A 41 7.20 3.57 8.47
C LEU A 41 6.86 4.88 7.74
N ARG A 42 5.95 5.70 8.29
CA ARG A 42 5.62 7.03 7.74
C ARG A 42 6.79 8.01 7.76
N GLN A 43 7.70 7.86 8.72
CA GLN A 43 8.91 8.69 8.80
C GLN A 43 10.01 8.24 7.85
N LEU A 44 9.90 7.05 7.27
CA LEU A 44 10.86 6.55 6.31
C LEU A 44 10.74 7.34 5.00
N ARG A 45 11.87 7.92 4.54
CA ARG A 45 11.91 8.72 3.29
C ARG A 45 12.55 7.97 2.15
N ASP A 46 13.48 7.08 2.47
CA ASP A 46 14.25 6.29 1.52
C ASP A 46 14.26 4.82 1.91
N PRO A 47 14.33 3.90 0.93
CA PRO A 47 14.47 2.48 1.22
C PRO A 47 15.74 2.21 2.03
N ARG A 48 15.63 1.40 3.07
CA ARG A 48 16.78 1.01 3.88
C ARG A 48 16.86 -0.47 4.13
N GLN A 49 18.06 -0.98 4.29
CA GLN A 49 18.28 -2.35 4.72
C GLN A 49 18.08 -2.47 6.24
N GLN A 50 17.41 -3.54 6.64
CA GLN A 50 17.16 -3.90 8.03
C GLN A 50 17.42 -5.40 8.21
N MET A 51 17.63 -5.82 9.47
CA MET A 51 17.76 -7.22 9.80
C MET A 51 16.48 -7.73 10.47
N LEU A 52 15.77 -8.61 9.79
CA LEU A 52 14.69 -9.37 10.40
C LEU A 52 15.30 -10.54 11.20
N THR A 53 15.09 -10.52 12.50
CA THR A 53 15.47 -11.63 13.37
C THR A 53 14.32 -12.62 13.46
N VAL A 54 14.60 -13.85 13.10
CA VAL A 54 13.66 -14.99 13.17
C VAL A 54 14.22 -15.99 14.17
N SER A 55 13.52 -16.20 15.28
CA SER A 55 13.89 -17.24 16.24
C SER A 55 12.82 -18.33 16.30
N ILE A 56 13.27 -19.56 16.32
CA ILE A 56 12.44 -20.75 16.39
C ILE A 56 12.86 -21.54 17.62
N SER A 57 11.90 -21.88 18.48
CA SER A 57 12.12 -22.72 19.65
C SER A 57 10.95 -23.67 19.86
N GLY A 58 11.13 -24.73 20.64
CA GLY A 58 10.05 -25.66 20.93
C GLY A 58 10.51 -26.81 21.81
N ALA A 59 9.58 -27.56 22.36
CA ALA A 59 9.89 -28.73 23.17
C ALA A 59 10.65 -29.80 22.36
N GLY A 60 11.88 -30.12 22.79
CA GLY A 60 12.75 -31.07 22.10
C GLY A 60 13.38 -30.56 20.80
N LEU A 61 13.35 -29.23 20.56
CA LEU A 61 14.04 -28.57 19.44
C LEU A 61 15.15 -27.68 19.97
N ALA A 62 16.31 -27.70 19.34
CA ALA A 62 17.35 -26.73 19.58
C ALA A 62 16.85 -25.34 19.15
N SER A 63 16.99 -24.34 20.03
CA SER A 63 16.65 -22.98 19.64
C SER A 63 17.54 -22.51 18.49
N THR A 64 16.91 -22.02 17.45
CA THR A 64 17.58 -21.51 16.25
C THR A 64 17.23 -20.05 16.04
N VAL A 65 18.25 -19.22 15.80
CA VAL A 65 18.08 -17.80 15.46
C VAL A 65 18.68 -17.57 14.08
N ARG A 66 17.91 -16.96 13.20
CA ARG A 66 18.37 -16.50 11.88
C ARG A 66 18.16 -15.02 11.75
N LYS A 67 19.12 -14.35 11.15
CA LYS A 67 19.00 -12.94 10.73
C LYS A 67 18.90 -12.91 9.23
N VAL A 68 17.82 -12.34 8.73
CA VAL A 68 17.53 -12.24 7.30
C VAL A 68 17.60 -10.77 6.91
N PRO A 69 18.46 -10.36 5.98
CA PRO A 69 18.44 -9.00 5.48
C PRO A 69 17.15 -8.77 4.70
N ILE A 70 16.42 -7.70 5.05
CA ILE A 70 15.22 -7.25 4.35
C ILE A 70 15.44 -5.81 3.91
N ARG A 71 14.84 -5.43 2.80
CA ARG A 71 14.76 -4.05 2.37
C ARG A 71 13.37 -3.51 2.71
N VAL A 72 13.34 -2.44 3.48
CA VAL A 72 12.10 -1.78 3.88
C VAL A 72 11.95 -0.52 3.05
N HIS A 73 10.80 -0.39 2.40
CA HIS A 73 10.45 0.76 1.57
C HIS A 73 9.53 1.71 2.31
N PRO A 74 9.58 3.02 2.01
CA PRO A 74 8.60 3.99 2.49
C PRO A 74 7.16 3.60 2.15
N LEU A 75 6.19 4.06 2.95
CA LEU A 75 4.77 3.79 2.69
C LEU A 75 4.26 4.45 1.40
N ASP A 76 4.94 5.48 0.94
CA ASP A 76 4.63 6.21 -0.29
C ASP A 76 5.40 5.67 -1.51
N GLU A 77 6.04 4.50 -1.41
CA GLU A 77 6.75 3.85 -2.52
C GLU A 77 6.07 2.53 -2.89
N ALA A 78 5.47 2.49 -4.06
CA ALA A 78 4.87 1.30 -4.63
C ALA A 78 5.88 0.55 -5.51
N LEU A 79 6.19 -0.69 -5.15
CA LEU A 79 6.89 -1.62 -6.03
C LEU A 79 5.89 -2.17 -7.04
N TYR A 80 6.12 -1.96 -8.34
CA TYR A 80 5.18 -2.43 -9.35
C TYR A 80 5.76 -3.49 -10.30
N PHE A 81 7.09 -3.67 -10.28
CA PHE A 81 7.73 -4.67 -11.12
C PHE A 81 9.06 -5.13 -10.51
N VAL A 82 9.29 -6.44 -10.50
CA VAL A 82 10.53 -7.04 -10.04
C VAL A 82 11.05 -7.98 -11.12
N ARG A 83 12.30 -7.77 -11.55
CA ARG A 83 12.97 -8.65 -12.48
C ARG A 83 13.73 -9.71 -11.72
N GLU A 84 13.31 -10.94 -11.86
CA GLU A 84 13.98 -12.10 -11.26
C GLU A 84 14.69 -12.93 -12.32
N SER A 85 15.67 -13.73 -11.90
CA SER A 85 16.47 -14.57 -12.80
C SER A 85 15.64 -15.64 -13.54
N LYS A 86 14.48 -16.02 -13.01
CA LYS A 86 13.62 -17.08 -13.56
C LYS A 86 12.34 -16.57 -14.20
N ALA A 87 11.81 -15.45 -13.74
CA ALA A 87 10.62 -14.83 -14.28
C ALA A 87 10.49 -13.39 -13.76
N ASP A 88 9.98 -12.52 -14.60
CA ASP A 88 9.60 -11.17 -14.18
C ASP A 88 8.31 -11.24 -13.36
N VAL A 89 8.23 -10.48 -12.28
CA VAL A 89 7.04 -10.42 -11.39
C VAL A 89 6.38 -9.06 -11.57
N ASP A 90 5.17 -9.08 -12.12
CA ASP A 90 4.30 -7.91 -12.21
C ASP A 90 3.56 -7.73 -10.88
N LEU A 91 3.76 -6.58 -10.23
CA LEU A 91 3.12 -6.17 -8.99
C LEU A 91 2.23 -4.94 -9.21
N GLY A 92 1.90 -4.60 -10.45
CA GLY A 92 1.06 -3.44 -10.77
C GLY A 92 -0.27 -3.41 -10.02
N TRP A 93 -0.83 -4.57 -9.70
CA TRP A 93 -2.02 -4.70 -8.85
C TRP A 93 -1.85 -4.09 -7.45
N ALA A 94 -0.60 -3.95 -6.96
CA ALA A 94 -0.34 -3.40 -5.63
C ALA A 94 -0.74 -1.93 -5.50
N PHE A 95 -0.86 -1.17 -6.61
CA PHE A 95 -1.37 0.20 -6.57
C PHE A 95 -2.77 0.31 -5.97
N ALA A 96 -3.58 -0.74 -6.04
CA ALA A 96 -4.89 -0.79 -5.38
C ALA A 96 -4.81 -0.63 -3.85
N ALA A 97 -3.65 -0.89 -3.23
CA ALA A 97 -3.47 -0.72 -1.79
C ALA A 97 -3.48 0.75 -1.33
N TRP A 98 -3.33 1.70 -2.25
CA TRP A 98 -3.43 3.13 -1.95
C TRP A 98 -4.83 3.70 -2.17
N VAL A 99 -5.74 2.92 -2.76
CA VAL A 99 -7.16 3.29 -2.89
C VAL A 99 -7.81 3.13 -1.52
N ASP A 100 -8.24 4.24 -0.93
CA ASP A 100 -8.84 4.29 0.40
C ASP A 100 -10.15 5.11 0.35
N PRO A 101 -11.29 4.45 0.12
CA PRO A 101 -12.58 5.09 0.02
C PRO A 101 -13.09 5.69 1.34
N ASP A 102 -12.53 5.24 2.47
CA ASP A 102 -12.92 5.70 3.80
C ASP A 102 -11.99 6.77 4.37
N HIS A 103 -11.07 7.29 3.56
CA HIS A 103 -10.15 8.35 3.97
C HIS A 103 -10.87 9.69 4.15
N ALA A 104 -10.51 10.48 5.17
CA ALA A 104 -11.13 11.78 5.49
C ALA A 104 -11.13 12.77 4.31
N VAL A 105 -10.12 12.75 3.46
CA VAL A 105 -10.06 13.57 2.23
C VAL A 105 -11.20 13.23 1.26
N VAL A 106 -11.59 11.96 1.18
CA VAL A 106 -12.71 11.51 0.34
C VAL A 106 -14.03 12.12 0.86
N ASP A 107 -14.24 12.07 2.18
CA ASP A 107 -15.42 12.68 2.80
C ASP A 107 -15.43 14.21 2.59
N GLU A 108 -14.27 14.87 2.66
CA GLU A 108 -14.16 16.31 2.38
C GLU A 108 -14.55 16.64 0.91
N ILE A 109 -14.03 15.86 -0.05
CA ILE A 109 -14.37 16.03 -1.47
C ILE A 109 -15.86 15.84 -1.70
N LEU A 110 -16.46 14.79 -1.13
CA LEU A 110 -17.89 14.51 -1.25
C LEU A 110 -18.73 15.60 -0.59
N GLY A 111 -18.28 16.14 0.55
CA GLY A 111 -18.92 17.27 1.21
C GLY A 111 -18.93 18.52 0.32
N MET A 112 -17.80 18.85 -0.27
CA MET A 112 -17.68 20.00 -1.19
C MET A 112 -18.50 19.82 -2.47
N ALA A 113 -18.69 18.58 -2.93
CA ALA A 113 -19.53 18.25 -4.08
C ALA A 113 -21.03 18.15 -3.74
N GLY A 114 -21.40 18.17 -2.46
CA GLY A 114 -22.79 17.91 -2.02
C GLY A 114 -23.23 16.47 -2.23
N LEU A 115 -22.32 15.51 -2.16
CA LEU A 115 -22.54 14.09 -2.51
C LEU A 115 -22.47 13.14 -1.31
N ILE A 116 -22.35 13.61 -0.09
CA ILE A 116 -22.19 12.75 1.12
C ILE A 116 -23.32 11.74 1.26
N ASP A 117 -24.56 12.17 1.01
CA ASP A 117 -25.77 11.37 1.19
C ASP A 117 -26.17 10.62 -0.10
N THR A 118 -25.29 10.54 -1.08
CA THR A 118 -25.60 9.86 -2.35
C THR A 118 -25.73 8.36 -2.14
N PRO A 119 -26.82 7.72 -2.60
CA PRO A 119 -26.98 6.28 -2.51
C PRO A 119 -25.86 5.56 -3.25
N ARG A 120 -25.32 4.51 -2.64
CA ARG A 120 -24.36 3.60 -3.31
C ARG A 120 -25.07 2.81 -4.40
N SER A 121 -24.41 2.56 -5.51
CA SER A 121 -24.93 1.88 -6.71
C SER A 121 -25.78 2.76 -7.64
N PRO A 122 -25.22 3.87 -8.11
CA PRO A 122 -25.90 4.75 -9.05
C PRO A 122 -26.10 4.10 -10.42
N GLY A 123 -27.17 4.47 -11.13
CA GLY A 123 -27.38 4.13 -12.52
C GLY A 123 -26.35 4.79 -13.45
N ARG A 124 -26.35 4.38 -14.74
CA ARG A 124 -25.32 4.85 -15.72
C ARG A 124 -25.23 6.39 -15.81
N ASP A 125 -26.35 7.04 -16.01
CA ASP A 125 -26.37 8.51 -16.19
C ASP A 125 -26.00 9.23 -14.91
N GLU A 126 -26.39 8.67 -13.78
CA GLU A 126 -26.04 9.16 -12.46
C GLU A 126 -24.53 9.05 -12.20
N ARG A 127 -23.88 7.98 -12.62
CA ARG A 127 -22.41 7.81 -12.49
C ARG A 127 -21.65 8.93 -13.20
N LEU A 128 -22.08 9.29 -14.40
CA LEU A 128 -21.46 10.39 -15.16
C LEU A 128 -21.65 11.73 -14.45
N ARG A 129 -22.85 11.99 -13.91
CA ARG A 129 -23.12 13.19 -13.13
C ARG A 129 -22.22 13.27 -11.90
N LEU A 130 -22.14 12.18 -11.11
CA LEU A 130 -21.33 12.12 -9.89
C LEU A 130 -19.84 12.31 -10.19
N ALA A 131 -19.33 11.65 -11.23
CA ALA A 131 -17.96 11.81 -11.66
C ALA A 131 -17.65 13.26 -12.08
N ARG A 132 -18.58 13.93 -12.75
CA ARG A 132 -18.45 15.34 -13.13
C ARG A 132 -18.43 16.26 -11.90
N GLU A 133 -19.33 16.08 -10.94
CA GLU A 133 -19.36 16.90 -9.71
C GLU A 133 -18.07 16.74 -8.91
N MET A 134 -17.59 15.52 -8.75
CA MET A 134 -16.27 15.26 -8.15
C MET A 134 -15.16 16.01 -8.90
N TRP A 135 -15.14 15.91 -10.22
CA TRP A 135 -14.11 16.56 -11.05
C TRP A 135 -14.08 18.07 -10.86
N ILE A 136 -15.26 18.71 -10.80
CA ILE A 136 -15.39 20.15 -10.55
C ILE A 136 -14.76 20.53 -9.19
N VAL A 137 -14.90 19.69 -8.17
CA VAL A 137 -14.28 19.95 -6.87
C VAL A 137 -12.76 19.88 -6.98
N LEU A 138 -12.21 18.86 -7.65
CA LEU A 138 -10.77 18.73 -7.85
C LEU A 138 -10.18 19.91 -8.63
N GLU A 139 -10.87 20.33 -9.67
CA GLU A 139 -10.50 21.51 -10.48
C GLU A 139 -10.51 22.80 -9.64
N ARG A 140 -11.58 23.03 -8.89
CA ARG A 140 -11.72 24.21 -8.00
C ARG A 140 -10.70 24.20 -6.87
N ARG A 141 -10.31 23.02 -6.37
CA ARG A 141 -9.25 22.88 -5.39
C ARG A 141 -7.89 23.32 -5.94
N GLY A 142 -7.76 23.32 -7.27
CA GLY A 142 -6.54 23.73 -7.96
C GLY A 142 -5.44 22.67 -7.87
N LEU A 143 -5.81 21.39 -7.94
CA LEU A 143 -4.85 20.30 -8.06
C LEU A 143 -4.02 20.49 -9.34
N ARG A 144 -2.69 20.49 -9.17
CA ARG A 144 -1.74 20.67 -10.26
C ARG A 144 -1.00 19.37 -10.54
N TYR A 145 -0.82 19.08 -11.80
CA TYR A 145 0.02 17.97 -12.21
C TYR A 145 1.50 18.32 -11.99
N ALA A 146 2.22 17.45 -11.30
CA ALA A 146 3.67 17.51 -11.20
C ALA A 146 4.27 16.16 -11.56
N SER A 147 5.03 16.14 -12.64
CA SER A 147 5.84 14.97 -12.99
C SER A 147 7.02 14.88 -12.02
N GLU A 148 6.94 13.97 -11.04
CA GLU A 148 8.11 13.58 -10.28
C GLU A 148 8.96 12.66 -11.15
N ARG A 149 10.07 13.15 -11.64
CA ARG A 149 11.06 12.36 -12.40
C ARG A 149 11.88 11.41 -11.52
N THR A 150 11.67 11.41 -10.23
CA THR A 150 12.40 10.56 -9.28
C THR A 150 11.58 9.33 -8.94
N GLY A 151 11.59 8.37 -9.83
CA GLY A 151 11.40 6.97 -9.45
C GLY A 151 12.58 6.59 -8.55
N ILE A 152 12.30 6.29 -7.29
CA ILE A 152 13.30 6.14 -6.24
C ILE A 152 14.16 4.89 -6.43
N SER A 153 13.74 3.93 -7.22
CA SER A 153 14.51 2.72 -7.47
C SER A 153 14.37 2.24 -8.91
N GLN A 154 15.12 2.84 -9.78
CA GLN A 154 15.44 2.23 -11.06
C GLN A 154 16.71 1.39 -10.89
N GLY A 155 16.63 0.37 -10.06
CA GLY A 155 17.65 -0.67 -10.06
C GLY A 155 17.41 -1.62 -11.24
N PRO A 156 18.44 -2.34 -11.73
CA PRO A 156 18.26 -3.29 -12.82
C PRO A 156 17.31 -4.45 -12.48
N VAL A 157 16.85 -4.54 -11.24
CA VAL A 157 16.07 -5.66 -10.68
C VAL A 157 14.69 -5.25 -10.16
N MET A 158 14.50 -3.99 -9.75
CA MET A 158 13.23 -3.54 -9.16
C MET A 158 12.84 -2.17 -9.68
N TYR A 159 11.55 -2.01 -9.98
CA TYR A 159 10.96 -0.75 -10.39
C TYR A 159 9.93 -0.33 -9.35
N SER A 160 10.04 0.89 -8.90
CA SER A 160 9.09 1.48 -7.96
C SER A 160 8.64 2.86 -8.43
N GLN A 161 7.49 3.27 -7.96
CA GLN A 161 6.97 4.61 -8.16
C GLN A 161 6.50 5.18 -6.84
N ARG A 162 6.76 6.45 -6.60
CA ARG A 162 6.19 7.15 -5.46
C ARG A 162 4.70 7.37 -5.69
N VAL A 163 3.91 7.01 -4.68
CA VAL A 163 2.47 7.27 -4.61
C VAL A 163 2.20 8.04 -3.32
N ARG A 164 1.87 9.32 -3.43
CA ARG A 164 1.58 10.16 -2.27
C ARG A 164 0.35 9.67 -1.53
N LEU A 165 0.36 9.82 -0.22
CA LEU A 165 -0.83 9.60 0.58
C LEU A 165 -1.91 10.65 0.24
N LEU A 166 -3.19 10.28 0.31
CA LEU A 166 -4.31 11.15 -0.07
C LEU A 166 -4.30 12.51 0.64
N SER A 167 -3.94 12.52 1.94
CA SER A 167 -3.77 13.76 2.69
C SER A 167 -2.72 14.68 2.08
N SER A 168 -1.54 14.13 1.72
CA SER A 168 -0.47 14.93 1.11
C SER A 168 -0.87 15.48 -0.27
N ILE A 169 -1.57 14.67 -1.10
CA ILE A 169 -2.09 15.14 -2.39
C ILE A 169 -3.04 16.33 -2.18
N TRP A 170 -3.92 16.22 -1.21
CA TRP A 170 -4.95 17.21 -0.93
C TRP A 170 -4.40 18.50 -0.35
N ASP A 171 -3.47 18.40 0.60
CA ASP A 171 -2.85 19.55 1.28
C ASP A 171 -1.90 20.31 0.36
N ASP A 172 -1.04 19.60 -0.35
CA ASP A 172 -0.03 20.18 -1.24
C ASP A 172 -0.62 20.64 -2.58
N ARG A 173 -1.81 20.16 -2.94
CA ARG A 173 -2.47 20.38 -4.23
C ARG A 173 -1.62 19.98 -5.43
N VAL A 174 -0.88 18.91 -5.27
CA VAL A 174 0.04 18.40 -6.28
C VAL A 174 -0.12 16.89 -6.41
N ALA A 175 -0.29 16.42 -7.64
CA ALA A 175 -0.45 15.01 -7.94
C ALA A 175 0.31 14.64 -9.22
N ASN A 176 0.93 13.48 -9.25
CA ASN A 176 1.35 12.85 -10.51
C ASN A 176 0.19 12.01 -11.08
N CYS A 177 0.42 11.30 -12.19
CA CYS A 177 -0.62 10.49 -12.82
C CYS A 177 -1.15 9.39 -11.89
N MET A 178 -0.29 8.75 -11.12
CA MET A 178 -0.70 7.68 -10.20
C MET A 178 -1.43 8.25 -8.99
N ASP A 179 -0.92 9.33 -8.39
CA ASP A 179 -1.56 10.03 -7.28
C ASP A 179 -3.00 10.42 -7.62
N GLY A 180 -3.18 11.05 -8.79
CA GLY A 180 -4.49 11.45 -9.29
C GLY A 180 -5.41 10.26 -9.54
N SER A 181 -4.88 9.18 -10.11
CA SER A 181 -5.65 7.95 -10.35
C SER A 181 -6.14 7.31 -9.06
N VAL A 182 -5.28 7.23 -8.04
CA VAL A 182 -5.62 6.67 -6.73
C VAL A 182 -6.66 7.54 -6.01
N LEU A 183 -6.49 8.88 -6.03
CA LEU A 183 -7.45 9.79 -5.43
C LEU A 183 -8.84 9.67 -6.09
N ILE A 184 -8.89 9.68 -7.43
CA ILE A 184 -10.14 9.53 -8.19
C ILE A 184 -10.78 8.17 -7.91
N ALA A 185 -10.00 7.09 -7.96
CA ALA A 185 -10.49 5.75 -7.66
C ALA A 185 -11.09 5.66 -6.24
N SER A 186 -10.44 6.28 -5.24
CA SER A 186 -10.95 6.32 -3.86
C SER A 186 -12.32 7.00 -3.77
N VAL A 187 -12.51 8.12 -4.45
CA VAL A 187 -13.80 8.84 -4.46
C VAL A 187 -14.86 8.04 -5.22
N LEU A 188 -14.52 7.46 -6.37
CA LEU A 188 -15.46 6.65 -7.17
C LEU A 188 -15.92 5.41 -6.40
N GLU A 189 -14.99 4.71 -5.75
CA GLU A 189 -15.28 3.54 -4.90
C GLU A 189 -16.24 3.91 -3.76
N ARG A 190 -16.03 5.05 -3.11
CA ARG A 190 -16.92 5.57 -2.05
C ARG A 190 -18.33 5.83 -2.57
N LEU A 191 -18.46 6.29 -3.80
CA LEU A 191 -19.75 6.51 -4.48
C LEU A 191 -20.40 5.21 -4.99
N GLY A 192 -19.75 4.04 -4.82
CA GLY A 192 -20.19 2.76 -5.35
C GLY A 192 -20.07 2.66 -6.87
N ILE A 193 -19.08 3.34 -7.43
CA ILE A 193 -18.73 3.29 -8.85
C ILE A 193 -17.45 2.48 -8.99
N ASP A 194 -17.57 1.26 -9.52
CA ASP A 194 -16.42 0.41 -9.81
C ASP A 194 -15.44 1.14 -10.75
N SER A 195 -14.18 1.13 -10.39
CA SER A 195 -13.11 1.77 -11.16
C SER A 195 -11.93 0.82 -11.37
N VAL A 196 -11.15 1.06 -12.41
CA VAL A 196 -9.94 0.29 -12.74
C VAL A 196 -8.81 1.25 -13.03
N ILE A 197 -7.66 1.04 -12.38
CA ILE A 197 -6.42 1.74 -12.72
C ILE A 197 -5.71 0.93 -13.80
N VAL A 198 -5.51 1.54 -14.96
CA VAL A 198 -4.82 0.91 -16.09
C VAL A 198 -3.41 1.48 -16.19
N LEU A 199 -2.41 0.61 -16.13
CA LEU A 199 -1.02 0.97 -16.36
C LEU A 199 -0.70 0.82 -17.86
N VAL A 200 -0.22 1.87 -18.45
CA VAL A 200 0.21 1.86 -19.86
C VAL A 200 1.73 2.10 -19.92
N PRO A 201 2.43 1.42 -20.86
CA PRO A 201 3.84 1.72 -21.12
C PRO A 201 3.98 3.19 -21.52
N GLY A 202 4.96 3.90 -20.92
CA GLY A 202 5.30 5.30 -21.24
C GLY A 202 6.26 5.40 -22.42
#